data_f44073c012c4df95415d292cbeda33b7
#
_entry.id   f44073c012c4df95415d292cbeda33b7
#
_cell.length_a   1.000
_cell.length_b   1.000
_cell.length_c   1.000
_cell.angle_alpha   90.00
_cell.angle_beta   90.00
_cell.angle_gamma   90.00
#
_symmetry.space_group_name_H-M   'P 1'
#
loop_
_entity.id
_entity.type
_entity.pdbx_description
1 polymer ?
#
loop_
_entity_poly.entity_id
_entity_poly.type
_entity_poly.pdbx_seq_one_letter_code
_entity_poly.pdbx_strand_id
1 'polypeptide(L)'
;MICKRPKKNTSKTTMKKINKVLNEFREGIKELYGKKLKNIILYGSCARDEDTEDSDIDMVVVLEGDIITGKEIDRMIDLVTKINLKHKVLISVYPVSEIDYLTLKSPLLMNVRKEGVPV
;
A
#
# COMPACT_ATOMS: atom_id res chain seq x y z
N MET A 1 -8.68 12.04 -16.84
CA MET A 1 -8.17 12.05 -16.61
C MET A 1 -7.46 12.08 -16.74
N ILE A 2 -7.18 12.23 -16.74
CA ILE A 2 -6.42 12.20 -16.82
C ILE A 2 -5.63 12.37 -16.64
N CYS A 3 -5.79 12.41 -16.13
CA CYS A 3 -4.73 12.64 -15.87
C CYS A 3 -3.73 12.31 -16.48
N LYS A 4 -3.69 12.27 -17.10
CA LYS A 4 -2.75 11.85 -17.63
C LYS A 4 -1.73 12.61 -17.57
N ARG A 5 -0.98 12.19 -17.32
CA ARG A 5 0.24 12.84 -17.07
C ARG A 5 0.90 13.20 -18.33
N PRO A 6 1.14 14.49 -18.56
CA PRO A 6 1.81 14.90 -19.80
C PRO A 6 3.27 14.47 -19.84
N LYS A 7 3.86 14.23 -18.69
CA LYS A 7 5.28 13.88 -18.62
C LYS A 7 5.47 12.38 -18.75
N LYS A 8 5.41 11.89 -19.93
CA LYS A 8 5.41 10.46 -20.16
C LYS A 8 6.68 9.76 -19.66
N ASN A 9 7.84 10.36 -19.89
CA ASN A 9 9.08 9.75 -19.44
C ASN A 9 9.14 9.68 -17.92
N THR A 10 8.72 10.76 -17.29
CA THR A 10 8.65 10.78 -15.82
C THR A 10 7.69 9.73 -15.31
N SER A 11 6.54 9.59 -15.98
CA SER A 11 5.56 8.57 -15.59
C SER A 11 6.14 7.17 -15.65
N LYS A 12 6.86 6.86 -16.70
CA LYS A 12 7.48 5.54 -16.82
C LYS A 12 8.48 5.30 -15.70
N THR A 13 9.32 6.28 -15.42
CA THR A 13 10.31 6.14 -14.36
C THR A 13 9.61 5.98 -13.02
N THR A 14 8.58 6.77 -12.77
CA THR A 14 7.83 6.70 -11.53
C THR A 14 7.17 5.34 -11.36
N MET A 15 6.59 4.79 -12.43
CA MET A 15 5.95 3.48 -12.35
C MET A 15 6.95 2.36 -12.09
N LYS A 16 8.13 2.42 -12.71
CA LYS A 16 9.17 1.44 -12.41
C LYS A 16 9.60 1.50 -10.96
N LYS A 17 9.78 2.72 -10.45
CA LYS A 17 10.15 2.91 -9.06
C LYS A 17 9.08 2.37 -8.13
N ILE A 18 7.81 2.66 -8.41
CA ILE A 18 6.71 2.18 -7.60
C ILE A 18 6.62 0.67 -7.64
N ASN A 19 6.78 0.06 -8.81
CA ASN A 19 6.73 -1.40 -8.92
C ASN A 19 7.81 -2.07 -8.07
N LYS A 20 9.01 -1.52 -8.07
CA LYS A 20 10.09 -2.05 -7.23
C LYS A 20 9.74 -1.92 -5.75
N VAL A 21 9.20 -0.79 -5.37
CA VAL A 21 8.80 -0.54 -3.98
C VAL A 21 7.71 -1.53 -3.57
N LEU A 22 6.70 -1.70 -4.42
CA LEU A 22 5.59 -2.61 -4.12
C LEU A 22 6.05 -4.05 -4.00
N ASN A 23 6.93 -4.48 -4.89
CA ASN A 23 7.47 -5.84 -4.81
C ASN A 23 8.26 -6.06 -3.54
N GLU A 24 9.13 -5.12 -3.19
CA GLU A 24 9.94 -5.23 -2.00
C GLU A 24 9.07 -5.22 -0.74
N PHE A 25 8.07 -4.36 -0.71
CA PHE A 25 7.14 -4.30 0.41
C PHE A 25 6.38 -5.62 0.54
N ARG A 26 5.86 -6.13 -0.57
CA ARG A 26 5.10 -7.38 -0.55
C ARG A 26 5.95 -8.54 -0.03
N GLU A 27 7.18 -8.66 -0.52
CA GLU A 27 8.05 -9.75 -0.06
C GLU A 27 8.36 -9.62 1.43
N GLY A 28 8.63 -8.40 1.89
CA GLY A 28 8.91 -8.18 3.30
C GLY A 28 7.70 -8.48 4.19
N ILE A 29 6.52 -8.08 3.77
CA ILE A 29 5.30 -8.37 4.52
C ILE A 29 5.02 -9.86 4.54
N LYS A 30 5.26 -10.55 3.44
CA LYS A 30 5.11 -12.01 3.41
C LYS A 30 6.03 -12.69 4.41
N GLU A 31 7.26 -12.20 4.54
CA GLU A 31 8.17 -12.75 5.53
C GLU A 31 7.71 -12.51 6.95
N LEU A 32 7.13 -11.34 7.21
CA LEU A 32 6.65 -11.01 8.55
C LEU A 32 5.42 -11.80 8.95
N TYR A 33 4.49 -12.03 8.04
CA TYR A 33 3.19 -12.59 8.37
C TYR A 33 2.92 -13.98 7.83
N GLY A 34 3.62 -14.36 6.77
CA GLY A 34 3.42 -15.68 6.19
C GLY A 34 1.96 -15.92 5.80
N LYS A 35 1.38 -16.99 6.33
CA LYS A 35 0.02 -17.38 5.97
C LYS A 35 -1.05 -16.42 6.48
N LYS A 36 -0.73 -15.59 7.45
CA LYS A 36 -1.68 -14.60 7.94
C LYS A 36 -1.93 -13.48 6.95
N LEU A 37 -1.02 -13.27 6.02
CA LEU A 37 -1.20 -12.23 5.02
C LEU A 37 -2.24 -12.69 4.00
N LYS A 38 -3.33 -11.93 3.89
CA LYS A 38 -4.40 -12.26 2.95
C LYS A 38 -4.35 -11.41 1.70
N ASN A 39 -4.02 -10.14 1.84
CA ASN A 39 -3.98 -9.26 0.68
C ASN A 39 -3.20 -8.00 1.01
N ILE A 40 -2.69 -7.35 -0.01
CA ILE A 40 -2.11 -6.02 0.08
C ILE A 40 -2.76 -5.21 -1.03
N ILE A 41 -3.28 -4.04 -0.69
CA ILE A 41 -4.05 -3.24 -1.65
C ILE A 41 -3.49 -1.84 -1.70
N LEU A 42 -3.15 -1.40 -2.90
CA LEU A 42 -2.72 -0.04 -3.16
C LEU A 42 -3.95 0.83 -3.36
N TYR A 43 -3.99 1.98 -2.70
CA TYR A 43 -5.11 2.89 -2.86
C TYR A 43 -4.61 4.33 -2.86
N GLY A 44 -5.53 5.28 -2.92
CA GLY A 44 -5.18 6.69 -2.96
C GLY A 44 -4.72 7.12 -4.36
N SER A 45 -3.92 8.17 -4.42
CA SER A 45 -3.54 8.74 -5.71
C SER A 45 -2.74 7.78 -6.58
N CYS A 46 -1.90 6.95 -5.98
CA CYS A 46 -1.14 5.97 -6.77
C CYS A 46 -2.04 4.96 -7.44
N ALA A 47 -3.10 4.51 -6.76
CA ALA A 47 -4.04 3.56 -7.34
C ALA A 47 -4.84 4.20 -8.47
N ARG A 48 -5.12 5.49 -8.37
CA ARG A 48 -5.89 6.22 -9.38
C ARG A 48 -5.03 6.80 -10.49
N ASP A 49 -3.74 6.51 -10.47
CA ASP A 49 -2.80 7.02 -11.48
C ASP A 49 -2.74 8.55 -11.50
N GLU A 50 -2.91 9.15 -10.32
CA GLU A 50 -2.83 10.60 -10.15
C GLU A 50 -1.60 11.01 -9.36
N ASP A 51 -0.72 10.06 -9.08
CA ASP A 51 0.43 10.30 -8.23
C ASP A 51 1.46 11.19 -8.90
N THR A 52 2.24 11.86 -8.07
CA THR A 52 3.43 12.58 -8.48
C THR A 52 4.62 11.95 -7.75
N GLU A 53 5.82 12.47 -8.01
CA GLU A 53 7.00 11.95 -7.33
C GLU A 53 6.93 12.12 -5.82
N ASP A 54 6.17 13.11 -5.37
CA ASP A 54 6.06 13.39 -3.94
C ASP A 54 4.84 12.76 -3.29
N SER A 55 4.05 12.00 -4.05
CA SER A 55 2.86 11.37 -3.51
C SER A 55 3.20 10.25 -2.55
N ASP A 56 2.43 10.15 -1.47
CA ASP A 56 2.52 9.01 -0.56
C ASP A 56 2.02 7.76 -1.25
N ILE A 57 2.59 6.63 -0.88
CA ILE A 57 2.13 5.33 -1.36
C ILE A 57 1.26 4.73 -0.26
N ASP A 58 -0.05 4.75 -0.46
CA ASP A 58 -1.01 4.30 0.55
C ASP A 58 -1.37 2.84 0.33
N MET A 59 -1.17 2.01 1.35
CA MET A 59 -1.45 0.59 1.22
C MET A 59 -2.23 0.06 2.41
N VAL A 60 -3.19 -0.82 2.13
CA VAL A 60 -3.93 -1.57 3.14
C VAL A 60 -3.35 -2.98 3.17
N VAL A 61 -3.02 -3.45 4.36
CA VAL A 61 -2.53 -4.80 4.56
C VAL A 61 -3.62 -5.60 5.27
N VAL A 62 -4.18 -6.58 4.56
CA VAL A 62 -5.28 -7.39 5.08
C VAL A 62 -4.71 -8.64 5.70
N LEU A 63 -5.00 -8.85 6.97
CA LEU A 63 -4.43 -9.93 7.76
C LEU A 63 -5.53 -10.83 8.34
N GLU A 64 -5.20 -12.09 8.50
CA GLU A 64 -6.12 -13.06 9.11
C GLU A 64 -6.15 -12.89 10.63
N GLY A 65 -7.32 -13.04 11.20
CA GLY A 65 -7.48 -13.07 12.66
C GLY A 65 -7.69 -11.68 13.25
N ASP A 66 -7.71 -11.64 14.57
CA ASP A 66 -7.87 -10.38 15.28
C ASP A 66 -6.57 -9.60 15.24
N ILE A 67 -6.67 -8.33 14.90
CA ILE A 67 -5.47 -7.49 14.87
C ILE A 67 -5.72 -6.20 15.65
N ILE A 68 -4.63 -5.68 16.19
CA ILE A 68 -4.60 -4.38 16.83
C ILE A 68 -3.72 -3.49 15.96
N THR A 69 -4.33 -2.50 15.31
CA THR A 69 -3.67 -1.69 14.29
C THR A 69 -2.32 -1.14 14.73
N GLY A 70 -2.25 -0.56 15.93
CA GLY A 70 -1.00 0.01 16.41
C GLY A 70 0.11 -1.01 16.55
N LYS A 71 -0.22 -2.21 17.01
CA LYS A 71 0.78 -3.28 17.16
C LYS A 71 1.30 -3.75 15.81
N GLU A 72 0.41 -3.82 14.84
CA GLU A 72 0.82 -4.26 13.51
C GLU A 72 1.67 -3.21 12.82
N ILE A 73 1.35 -1.94 13.02
CA ILE A 73 2.19 -0.86 12.49
C ILE A 73 3.58 -0.95 13.11
N ASP A 74 3.67 -1.15 14.42
CA ASP A 74 4.97 -1.29 15.08
C ASP A 74 5.76 -2.46 14.49
N ARG A 75 5.08 -3.54 14.16
CA ARG A 75 5.72 -4.73 13.58
C ARG A 75 6.26 -4.46 12.20
N MET A 76 5.58 -3.61 11.44
CA MET A 76 5.96 -3.27 10.07
C MET A 76 6.91 -2.10 9.96
N ILE A 77 7.08 -1.31 11.02
CA ILE A 77 7.72 -0.01 10.89
C ILE A 77 9.16 -0.09 10.39
N ASP A 78 9.90 -1.10 10.83
CA ASP A 78 11.29 -1.25 10.40
C ASP A 78 11.36 -1.50 8.89
N LEU A 79 10.48 -2.37 8.39
CA LEU A 79 10.42 -2.65 6.96
C LEU A 79 10.04 -1.41 6.17
N VAL A 80 9.00 -0.70 6.62
CA VAL A 80 8.52 0.50 5.95
C VAL A 80 9.62 1.57 5.92
N THR A 81 10.28 1.79 7.06
CA THR A 81 11.34 2.79 7.15
C THR A 81 12.50 2.45 6.21
N LYS A 82 12.89 1.18 6.19
CA LYS A 82 13.96 0.73 5.33
C LYS A 82 13.66 1.02 3.86
N ILE A 83 12.44 0.69 3.44
CA ILE A 83 12.04 0.92 2.05
C ILE A 83 11.94 2.41 1.75
N ASN A 84 11.37 3.19 2.67
CA ASN A 84 11.25 4.63 2.50
C ASN A 84 12.62 5.27 2.27
N LEU A 85 13.59 4.88 3.08
CA LEU A 85 14.94 5.45 2.97
C LEU A 85 15.65 4.97 1.70
N LYS A 86 15.47 3.71 1.36
CA LYS A 86 16.16 3.14 0.20
C LYS A 86 15.66 3.75 -1.10
N HIS A 87 14.37 3.95 -1.22
CA HIS A 87 13.75 4.39 -2.46
C HIS A 87 13.32 5.86 -2.44
N LYS A 88 13.55 6.55 -1.33
CA LYS A 88 13.15 7.95 -1.17
C LYS A 88 11.66 8.14 -1.44
N VAL A 89 10.86 7.30 -0.82
CA VAL A 89 9.40 7.35 -0.92
C VAL A 89 8.82 7.42 0.48
N LEU A 90 7.51 7.62 0.57
CA LEU A 90 6.80 7.59 1.83
C LEU A 90 5.64 6.62 1.71
N ILE A 91 5.73 5.50 2.43
CA ILE A 91 4.69 4.49 2.45
C ILE A 91 3.84 4.69 3.69
N SER A 92 2.53 4.75 3.50
CA SER A 92 1.56 4.76 4.59
C SER A 92 0.85 3.40 4.59
N VAL A 93 0.85 2.72 5.74
CA VAL A 93 0.24 1.40 5.83
C VAL A 93 -0.95 1.44 6.77
N TYR A 94 -2.00 0.71 6.42
CA TYR A 94 -3.17 0.55 7.27
C TYR A 94 -3.46 -0.94 7.40
N PRO A 95 -3.03 -1.57 8.51
CA PRO A 95 -3.33 -2.99 8.72
C PRO A 95 -4.77 -3.16 9.19
N VAL A 96 -5.44 -4.17 8.65
CA VAL A 96 -6.84 -4.43 8.96
C VAL A 96 -7.08 -5.94 8.91
N SER A 97 -7.99 -6.42 9.75
CA SER A 97 -8.34 -7.84 9.68
C SER A 97 -9.14 -8.12 8.41
N GLU A 98 -9.10 -9.36 7.95
CA GLU A 98 -9.86 -9.75 6.77
C GLU A 98 -11.35 -9.51 6.96
N ILE A 99 -11.87 -9.82 8.14
CA ILE A 99 -13.27 -9.63 8.42
C ILE A 99 -13.64 -8.15 8.35
N ASP A 100 -12.85 -7.29 8.98
CA ASP A 100 -13.11 -5.86 8.94
C ASP A 100 -12.98 -5.31 7.52
N TYR A 101 -12.01 -5.79 6.75
CA TYR A 101 -11.86 -5.35 5.38
C TYR A 101 -13.10 -5.66 4.56
N LEU A 102 -13.70 -6.82 4.78
CA LEU A 102 -14.85 -7.25 4.00
C LEU A 102 -16.17 -6.64 4.48
N THR A 103 -16.29 -6.31 5.76
CA THR A 103 -17.58 -5.94 6.35
C THR A 103 -17.66 -4.54 6.90
N LEU A 104 -16.55 -3.95 7.32
CA LEU A 104 -16.58 -2.64 7.96
C LEU A 104 -16.95 -1.56 6.94
N LYS A 105 -17.89 -0.71 7.34
CA LYS A 105 -18.41 0.33 6.44
C LYS A 105 -17.80 1.70 6.74
N SER A 106 -16.50 1.74 7.02
CA SER A 106 -15.83 3.04 7.13
C SER A 106 -15.63 3.63 5.75
N PRO A 107 -15.60 4.96 5.64
CA PRO A 107 -15.37 5.60 4.34
C PRO A 107 -14.07 5.14 3.69
N LEU A 108 -13.00 5.00 4.48
CA LEU A 108 -11.72 4.54 3.95
C LEU A 108 -11.83 3.15 3.33
N LEU A 109 -12.39 2.18 4.06
CA LEU A 109 -12.46 0.81 3.57
C LEU A 109 -13.44 0.66 2.42
N MET A 110 -14.52 1.44 2.42
CA MET A 110 -15.43 1.43 1.30
C MET A 110 -14.75 1.91 0.03
N ASN A 111 -13.95 2.96 0.13
CA ASN A 111 -13.20 3.45 -1.02
C ASN A 111 -12.13 2.46 -1.47
N VAL A 112 -11.45 1.82 -0.52
CA VAL A 112 -10.41 0.86 -0.85
C VAL A 112 -11.01 -0.34 -1.59
N ARG A 113 -12.16 -0.83 -1.14
CA ARG A 113 -12.82 -1.96 -1.82
C ARG A 113 -13.25 -1.58 -3.22
N LYS A 114 -13.59 -0.32 -3.43
CA LYS A 114 -14.10 0.15 -4.71
C LYS A 114 -12.97 0.51 -5.68
N GLU A 115 -11.93 1.16 -5.20
CA GLU A 115 -10.89 1.75 -6.06
C GLU A 115 -9.50 1.17 -5.84
N GLY A 116 -9.31 0.35 -4.83
CA GLY A 116 -8.00 -0.20 -4.53
C GLY A 116 -7.55 -1.21 -5.58
N VAL A 117 -6.23 -1.31 -5.72
CA VAL A 117 -5.61 -2.21 -6.68
C VAL A 117 -4.79 -3.24 -5.91
N PRO A 118 -5.05 -4.54 -6.07
CA PRO A 118 -4.25 -5.57 -5.40
C PRO A 118 -2.80 -5.51 -5.84
N VAL A 119 -1.92 -5.74 -4.89
CA VAL A 119 -0.48 -5.75 -5.15
C VAL A 119 0.04 -7.17 -5.28
#